data_5c9f868c6fc62da49bae186272ee438d
#
_entry.id   5c9f868c6fc62da49bae186272ee438d
#
_cell.length_a   1.000
_cell.length_b   1.000
_cell.length_c   1.000
_cell.angle_alpha   90.00
_cell.angle_beta   90.00
_cell.angle_gamma   90.00
#
_symmetry.space_group_name_H-M   'P 1'
#
loop_
_entity.id
_entity.type
_entity.pdbx_description
1 polymer ?
#
loop_
_entity_poly.entity_id
_entity_poly.type
_entity_poly.pdbx_seq_one_letter_code
_entity_poly.pdbx_strand_id
1 'polypeptide(L)'
;MLYIDGISLSKIKKELKKILEGKRINRIFKNNEYTISIHFGKIELLLSCIPALPICYITKSKEQPILDIASSIISNLRKHLMNAMLTDVEQLGFDRILVFHFSRINELGEIKKYKIYFECIGKLSNVIFTDEENKILDTLKKFHISENFDRTLFLGETYTRPKFEKKLLPIDVNEKDFNKILENNTLLSNEIEGVGKFLNNIKSFKDFKNILNSDVKAKIYFKDKKIKLATVLDLDFKDYDEVKEFSSYDEMINFYIDYEHTTTSFMLLKNRLESLLEKKLKKLNKILSLIKKDIEDSKTMDSIKEKGDILASVLYNVKRGMNSIKAYDFYNNKEVEIELDPLISPNENLDRIYKRYNKVKRGLTNAIRREKEIKEEITYVESSLLFIENSTDVTSLREIEEELIKLNYIKSLHNKKKTKLKKEVKYGVIEGEDYLILYGRNNLENDNLTFKVSVKDDYWFHVKDIPSSHIILKTSKLTDELIVKSAQLSAYFSKANLGEKVTVDYTLRKNVSKPNGAKPGFVIYVNQKSVVVEKVELEKI
;
A
#
# COMPACT_ATOMS: atom_id res chain seq x y z
N MET A 1 -3.91 -12.82 11.39
CA MET A 1 -4.76 -14.01 11.18
C MET A 1 -5.95 -13.96 12.12
N LEU A 2 -7.18 -14.09 11.61
CA LEU A 2 -8.37 -14.27 12.46
C LEU A 2 -8.52 -15.75 12.85
N TYR A 3 -8.72 -16.02 14.12
CA TYR A 3 -8.92 -17.37 14.65
C TYR A 3 -10.34 -17.52 15.19
N ILE A 4 -11.11 -18.35 14.51
CA ILE A 4 -12.48 -18.74 14.89
C ILE A 4 -12.58 -20.25 14.75
N ASP A 5 -12.74 -20.94 15.87
CA ASP A 5 -13.06 -22.36 15.98
C ASP A 5 -14.54 -22.54 16.40
N GLY A 6 -14.96 -23.76 16.65
CA GLY A 6 -16.33 -24.04 17.07
C GLY A 6 -16.70 -23.43 18.41
N ILE A 7 -15.75 -23.40 19.37
CA ILE A 7 -15.96 -22.77 20.68
C ILE A 7 -16.07 -21.25 20.53
N SER A 8 -15.18 -20.64 19.71
CA SER A 8 -15.26 -19.23 19.37
C SER A 8 -16.62 -18.88 18.76
N LEU A 9 -17.08 -19.71 17.81
CA LEU A 9 -18.36 -19.50 17.12
C LEU A 9 -19.56 -19.62 18.06
N SER A 10 -19.48 -20.49 19.10
CA SER A 10 -20.55 -20.60 20.11
C SER A 10 -20.73 -19.31 20.91
N LYS A 11 -19.65 -18.57 21.14
CA LYS A 11 -19.68 -17.27 21.82
C LYS A 11 -20.21 -16.17 20.89
N ILE A 12 -19.73 -16.13 19.64
CA ILE A 12 -20.20 -15.21 18.60
C ILE A 12 -21.70 -15.40 18.37
N LYS A 13 -22.18 -16.65 18.31
CA LYS A 13 -23.62 -16.97 18.20
C LYS A 13 -24.45 -16.29 19.29
N LYS A 14 -23.98 -16.31 20.55
CA LYS A 14 -24.70 -15.68 21.67
C LYS A 14 -24.87 -14.17 21.44
N GLU A 15 -23.81 -13.47 21.02
CA GLU A 15 -23.88 -12.04 20.70
C GLU A 15 -24.80 -11.76 19.52
N LEU A 16 -24.66 -12.51 18.41
CA LEU A 16 -25.51 -12.35 17.22
C LEU A 16 -27.00 -12.55 17.57
N LYS A 17 -27.32 -13.62 18.34
CA LYS A 17 -28.67 -13.89 18.77
C LYS A 17 -29.24 -12.72 19.57
N LYS A 18 -28.51 -12.24 20.60
CA LYS A 18 -28.91 -11.11 21.45
C LYS A 18 -29.25 -9.85 20.66
N ILE A 19 -28.54 -9.60 19.55
CA ILE A 19 -28.70 -8.38 18.75
C ILE A 19 -29.80 -8.54 17.70
N LEU A 20 -29.93 -9.72 17.09
CA LEU A 20 -30.76 -9.93 15.89
C LEU A 20 -32.12 -10.55 16.15
N GLU A 21 -32.31 -11.33 17.24
CA GLU A 21 -33.55 -12.02 17.56
C GLU A 21 -34.71 -11.02 17.64
N GLY A 22 -35.84 -11.38 17.03
CA GLY A 22 -37.05 -10.54 16.95
C GLY A 22 -37.01 -9.44 15.89
N LYS A 23 -35.89 -9.23 15.21
CA LYS A 23 -35.76 -8.20 14.17
C LYS A 23 -36.30 -8.70 12.82
N ARG A 24 -36.81 -7.77 12.02
CA ARG A 24 -37.36 -8.05 10.68
C ARG A 24 -36.42 -7.61 9.58
N ILE A 25 -36.32 -8.43 8.52
CA ILE A 25 -35.50 -8.14 7.33
C ILE A 25 -36.17 -7.06 6.50
N ASN A 26 -35.47 -6.01 6.16
CA ASN A 26 -35.94 -4.94 5.28
C ASN A 26 -35.22 -4.87 3.93
N ARG A 27 -33.97 -5.36 3.83
CA ARG A 27 -33.21 -5.41 2.56
C ARG A 27 -32.26 -6.59 2.55
N ILE A 28 -31.98 -7.14 1.35
CA ILE A 28 -30.99 -8.21 1.14
C ILE A 28 -30.21 -7.87 -0.13
N PHE A 29 -28.87 -7.95 -0.06
CA PHE A 29 -27.97 -7.66 -1.18
C PHE A 29 -26.86 -8.70 -1.31
N LYS A 30 -26.29 -8.79 -2.50
CA LYS A 30 -25.02 -9.50 -2.76
C LYS A 30 -23.94 -8.47 -3.01
N ASN A 31 -23.05 -8.28 -2.04
CA ASN A 31 -22.01 -7.24 -2.08
C ASN A 31 -20.87 -7.60 -3.04
N ASN A 32 -20.55 -8.90 -3.15
CA ASN A 32 -19.56 -9.47 -4.06
C ASN A 32 -19.90 -10.94 -4.31
N GLU A 33 -19.07 -11.66 -5.06
CA GLU A 33 -19.29 -13.07 -5.41
C GLU A 33 -19.50 -13.98 -4.19
N TYR A 34 -18.89 -13.65 -3.04
CA TYR A 34 -18.82 -14.49 -1.84
C TYR A 34 -19.55 -13.92 -0.62
N THR A 35 -20.21 -12.76 -0.72
CA THR A 35 -20.76 -12.09 0.47
C THR A 35 -22.19 -11.64 0.26
N ILE A 36 -23.07 -12.08 1.17
CA ILE A 36 -24.47 -11.65 1.28
C ILE A 36 -24.61 -10.71 2.47
N SER A 37 -25.34 -9.60 2.31
CA SER A 37 -25.75 -8.73 3.39
C SER A 37 -27.27 -8.76 3.59
N ILE A 38 -27.67 -8.90 4.86
CA ILE A 38 -29.07 -8.94 5.30
C ILE A 38 -29.28 -7.77 6.26
N HIS A 39 -30.18 -6.86 5.93
CA HIS A 39 -30.41 -5.64 6.69
C HIS A 39 -31.64 -5.78 7.59
N PHE A 40 -31.47 -5.34 8.84
CA PHE A 40 -32.51 -5.26 9.88
C PHE A 40 -32.59 -3.78 10.35
N GLY A 41 -33.17 -2.91 9.54
CA GLY A 41 -33.18 -1.46 9.76
C GLY A 41 -31.76 -0.86 9.58
N LYS A 42 -31.20 -0.31 10.67
CA LYS A 42 -29.84 0.27 10.69
C LYS A 42 -28.74 -0.76 10.92
N ILE A 43 -29.09 -2.01 11.12
CA ILE A 43 -28.16 -3.12 11.39
C ILE A 43 -28.01 -3.95 10.11
N GLU A 44 -26.80 -4.31 9.76
CA GLU A 44 -26.45 -5.14 8.63
C GLU A 44 -25.70 -6.38 9.10
N LEU A 45 -26.25 -7.58 8.86
CA LEU A 45 -25.58 -8.86 9.04
C LEU A 45 -24.87 -9.22 7.74
N LEU A 46 -23.57 -9.42 7.80
CA LEU A 46 -22.75 -9.87 6.68
C LEU A 46 -22.41 -11.35 6.84
N LEU A 47 -22.70 -12.13 5.79
CA LEU A 47 -22.33 -13.53 5.66
C LEU A 47 -21.28 -13.65 4.56
N SER A 48 -20.00 -13.74 4.94
CA SER A 48 -18.87 -13.79 4.01
C SER A 48 -18.32 -15.21 3.89
N CYS A 49 -18.36 -15.74 2.68
CA CYS A 49 -17.78 -17.04 2.30
C CYS A 49 -16.45 -16.88 1.55
N ILE A 50 -15.73 -15.76 1.74
CA ILE A 50 -14.40 -15.55 1.17
C ILE A 50 -13.47 -16.62 1.73
N PRO A 51 -12.79 -17.43 0.88
CA PRO A 51 -12.01 -18.59 1.34
C PRO A 51 -10.94 -18.29 2.40
N ALA A 52 -10.31 -17.12 2.31
CA ALA A 52 -9.27 -16.69 3.26
C ALA A 52 -9.85 -16.15 4.58
N LEU A 53 -11.11 -15.70 4.57
CA LEU A 53 -11.75 -15.05 5.71
C LEU A 53 -13.26 -15.34 5.73
N PRO A 54 -13.69 -16.60 5.98
CA PRO A 54 -15.11 -16.92 6.11
C PRO A 54 -15.58 -16.48 7.50
N ILE A 55 -16.49 -15.49 7.52
CA ILE A 55 -16.99 -14.87 8.77
C ILE A 55 -18.42 -14.41 8.63
N CYS A 56 -19.14 -14.35 9.76
CA CYS A 56 -20.38 -13.58 9.89
C CYS A 56 -20.20 -12.53 10.99
N TYR A 57 -20.69 -11.34 10.76
CA TYR A 57 -20.60 -10.24 11.71
C TYR A 57 -21.64 -9.17 11.42
N ILE A 58 -21.84 -8.30 12.41
CA ILE A 58 -22.77 -7.18 12.32
C ILE A 58 -21.98 -5.88 12.11
N THR A 59 -22.52 -5.03 11.25
CA THR A 59 -22.04 -3.66 11.05
C THR A 59 -23.19 -2.67 10.99
N LYS A 60 -22.88 -1.38 11.05
CA LYS A 60 -23.88 -0.35 10.79
C LYS A 60 -24.13 -0.25 9.29
N SER A 61 -25.38 -0.24 8.88
CA SER A 61 -25.78 -0.06 7.48
C SER A 61 -25.22 1.26 6.96
N LYS A 62 -24.43 1.20 5.87
CA LYS A 62 -23.90 2.39 5.18
C LYS A 62 -24.99 3.00 4.29
N GLU A 63 -25.09 4.32 4.27
CA GLU A 63 -26.07 5.05 3.42
C GLU A 63 -25.70 5.03 1.92
N GLN A 64 -24.49 4.58 1.56
CA GLN A 64 -24.02 4.55 0.18
C GLN A 64 -24.65 3.40 -0.61
N PRO A 65 -24.85 3.56 -1.95
CA PRO A 65 -25.40 2.51 -2.79
C PRO A 65 -24.50 1.27 -2.73
N ILE A 66 -25.06 0.19 -2.23
CA ILE A 66 -24.41 -1.12 -2.18
C ILE A 66 -24.45 -1.67 -3.60
N LEU A 67 -23.30 -2.14 -4.10
CA LEU A 67 -23.25 -2.92 -5.34
C LEU A 67 -24.20 -4.13 -5.17
N ASP A 68 -25.29 -4.15 -5.90
CA ASP A 68 -26.23 -5.27 -5.88
C ASP A 68 -25.96 -6.17 -7.09
N ILE A 69 -25.32 -7.31 -6.84
CA ILE A 69 -25.02 -8.28 -7.89
C ILE A 69 -26.21 -9.23 -8.03
N ALA A 70 -26.87 -9.19 -9.16
CA ALA A 70 -27.99 -10.09 -9.46
C ALA A 70 -27.56 -11.56 -9.39
N SER A 71 -28.32 -12.37 -8.65
CA SER A 71 -28.09 -13.82 -8.54
C SER A 71 -29.38 -14.55 -8.11
N SER A 72 -29.48 -15.85 -8.45
CA SER A 72 -30.63 -16.66 -8.09
C SER A 72 -30.89 -16.67 -6.58
N ILE A 73 -29.85 -16.85 -5.78
CA ILE A 73 -29.99 -16.88 -4.32
C ILE A 73 -30.58 -15.57 -3.77
N ILE A 74 -30.18 -14.41 -4.28
CA ILE A 74 -30.72 -13.12 -3.82
C ILE A 74 -32.21 -13.01 -4.19
N SER A 75 -32.55 -13.41 -5.40
CA SER A 75 -33.97 -13.42 -5.83
C SER A 75 -34.80 -14.33 -4.94
N ASN A 76 -34.30 -15.52 -4.62
CA ASN A 76 -35.00 -16.48 -3.73
C ASN A 76 -35.08 -15.97 -2.28
N LEU A 77 -33.97 -15.44 -1.74
CA LEU A 77 -33.97 -14.85 -0.39
C LEU A 77 -34.96 -13.67 -0.30
N ARG A 78 -35.00 -12.78 -1.28
CA ARG A 78 -35.93 -11.66 -1.31
C ARG A 78 -37.39 -12.13 -1.41
N LYS A 79 -37.67 -13.11 -2.27
CA LYS A 79 -39.00 -13.68 -2.43
C LYS A 79 -39.56 -14.23 -1.12
N HIS A 80 -38.73 -14.91 -0.34
CA HIS A 80 -39.20 -15.66 0.83
C HIS A 80 -38.91 -14.94 2.16
N LEU A 81 -37.87 -14.14 2.28
CA LEU A 81 -37.42 -13.56 3.55
C LEU A 81 -37.66 -12.05 3.71
N MET A 82 -38.16 -11.33 2.68
CA MET A 82 -38.53 -9.93 2.90
C MET A 82 -39.65 -9.84 3.95
N ASN A 83 -39.44 -8.96 4.96
CA ASN A 83 -40.26 -8.79 6.15
C ASN A 83 -40.32 -10.01 7.09
N ALA A 84 -39.56 -11.08 6.84
CA ALA A 84 -39.40 -12.18 7.78
C ALA A 84 -38.71 -11.72 9.06
N MET A 85 -39.13 -12.29 10.19
CA MET A 85 -38.54 -12.07 11.50
C MET A 85 -37.52 -13.16 11.78
N LEU A 86 -36.31 -12.78 12.25
CA LEU A 86 -35.33 -13.73 12.76
C LEU A 86 -35.81 -14.21 14.14
N THR A 87 -36.02 -15.51 14.28
CA THR A 87 -36.57 -16.11 15.50
C THR A 87 -35.52 -16.78 16.37
N ASP A 88 -34.43 -17.25 15.77
CA ASP A 88 -33.33 -17.87 16.49
C ASP A 88 -32.01 -17.87 15.69
N VAL A 89 -30.89 -17.99 16.40
CA VAL A 89 -29.59 -18.31 15.85
C VAL A 89 -29.03 -19.52 16.58
N GLU A 90 -28.89 -20.62 15.87
CA GLU A 90 -28.41 -21.91 16.36
C GLU A 90 -27.02 -22.22 15.83
N GLN A 91 -26.27 -23.06 16.54
CA GLN A 91 -25.02 -23.67 16.03
C GLN A 91 -25.21 -25.21 16.03
N LEU A 92 -24.85 -25.87 14.94
CA LEU A 92 -24.96 -27.33 14.87
C LEU A 92 -23.86 -28.00 15.69
N GLY A 93 -24.20 -28.45 16.90
CA GLY A 93 -23.21 -28.95 17.87
C GLY A 93 -22.21 -27.84 18.24
N PHE A 94 -20.93 -28.14 18.14
CA PHE A 94 -19.85 -27.15 18.20
C PHE A 94 -19.09 -27.03 16.88
N ASP A 95 -19.71 -27.45 15.77
CA ASP A 95 -19.12 -27.25 14.44
C ASP A 95 -19.20 -25.78 14.01
N ARG A 96 -18.45 -25.43 12.99
CA ARG A 96 -18.42 -24.06 12.43
C ARG A 96 -19.57 -23.82 11.44
N ILE A 97 -20.80 -24.15 11.90
CA ILE A 97 -22.05 -23.98 11.14
C ILE A 97 -23.06 -23.24 12.01
N LEU A 98 -23.50 -22.07 11.56
CA LEU A 98 -24.62 -21.32 12.15
C LEU A 98 -25.87 -21.52 11.33
N VAL A 99 -27.01 -21.61 12.02
CA VAL A 99 -28.34 -21.68 11.41
C VAL A 99 -29.14 -20.47 11.87
N PHE A 100 -29.55 -19.65 10.95
CA PHE A 100 -30.46 -18.53 11.20
C PHE A 100 -31.86 -18.92 10.86
N HIS A 101 -32.77 -18.92 11.85
CA HIS A 101 -34.15 -19.29 11.71
C HIS A 101 -35.05 -18.08 11.48
N PHE A 102 -35.88 -18.14 10.46
CA PHE A 102 -36.80 -17.05 10.10
C PHE A 102 -38.23 -17.50 10.06
N SER A 103 -39.14 -16.62 10.47
CA SER A 103 -40.58 -16.80 10.29
C SER A 103 -41.19 -15.63 9.54
N ARG A 104 -42.12 -15.93 8.63
CA ARG A 104 -42.87 -14.95 7.85
C ARG A 104 -44.32 -15.34 7.77
N ILE A 105 -45.21 -14.37 7.95
CA ILE A 105 -46.65 -14.56 7.68
C ILE A 105 -46.86 -14.28 6.19
N ASN A 106 -47.45 -15.24 5.45
CA ASN A 106 -47.79 -15.06 4.05
C ASN A 106 -49.08 -14.27 3.88
N GLU A 107 -49.48 -14.02 2.66
CA GLU A 107 -50.72 -13.28 2.31
C GLU A 107 -52.01 -13.96 2.79
N LEU A 108 -51.96 -15.27 3.05
CA LEU A 108 -53.07 -16.08 3.55
C LEU A 108 -53.13 -16.15 5.09
N GLY A 109 -52.19 -15.47 5.78
CA GLY A 109 -52.09 -15.50 7.25
C GLY A 109 -51.33 -16.72 7.80
N GLU A 110 -50.80 -17.61 6.96
CA GLU A 110 -50.03 -18.76 7.41
C GLU A 110 -48.58 -18.38 7.77
N ILE A 111 -48.07 -19.01 8.81
CA ILE A 111 -46.66 -18.86 9.22
C ILE A 111 -45.82 -19.81 8.38
N LYS A 112 -44.92 -19.26 7.59
CA LYS A 112 -43.88 -20.01 6.87
C LYS A 112 -42.56 -19.81 7.54
N LYS A 113 -41.80 -20.89 7.75
CA LYS A 113 -40.48 -20.88 8.36
C LYS A 113 -39.42 -21.23 7.34
N TYR A 114 -38.26 -20.61 7.48
CA TYR A 114 -37.13 -20.77 6.60
C TYR A 114 -35.84 -20.78 7.42
N LYS A 115 -34.76 -21.37 6.87
CA LYS A 115 -33.45 -21.41 7.51
C LYS A 115 -32.36 -20.96 6.54
N ILE A 116 -31.37 -20.26 7.07
CA ILE A 116 -30.10 -19.99 6.37
C ILE A 116 -29.03 -20.72 7.16
N TYR A 117 -28.38 -21.69 6.52
CA TYR A 117 -27.16 -22.32 7.04
C TYR A 117 -25.96 -21.53 6.54
N PHE A 118 -25.15 -21.03 7.46
CA PHE A 118 -23.87 -20.41 7.18
C PHE A 118 -22.75 -21.36 7.62
N GLU A 119 -22.08 -21.97 6.65
CA GLU A 119 -20.96 -22.87 6.86
C GLU A 119 -19.66 -22.08 6.80
N CYS A 120 -18.92 -22.02 7.89
CA CYS A 120 -17.67 -21.27 8.04
C CYS A 120 -16.45 -22.22 7.96
N ILE A 121 -16.25 -22.90 6.80
CA ILE A 121 -15.31 -24.03 6.62
C ILE A 121 -14.27 -23.71 5.54
N GLY A 122 -13.55 -22.59 5.68
CA GLY A 122 -12.47 -22.20 4.75
C GLY A 122 -12.95 -22.15 3.29
N LYS A 123 -12.31 -22.89 2.39
CA LYS A 123 -12.68 -22.90 0.96
C LYS A 123 -14.08 -23.45 0.70
N LEU A 124 -14.58 -24.31 1.58
CA LEU A 124 -15.90 -24.94 1.48
C LEU A 124 -17.02 -24.10 2.10
N SER A 125 -16.70 -22.93 2.64
CA SER A 125 -17.69 -22.04 3.23
C SER A 125 -18.80 -21.70 2.23
N ASN A 126 -20.06 -21.76 2.69
CA ASN A 126 -21.23 -21.52 1.85
C ASN A 126 -22.39 -20.92 2.66
N VAL A 127 -23.34 -20.33 1.96
CA VAL A 127 -24.66 -19.96 2.48
C VAL A 127 -25.68 -20.83 1.78
N ILE A 128 -26.43 -21.62 2.54
CA ILE A 128 -27.46 -22.52 2.04
C ILE A 128 -28.81 -22.05 2.57
N PHE A 129 -29.74 -21.81 1.69
CA PHE A 129 -31.10 -21.39 2.02
C PHE A 129 -32.07 -22.55 1.90
N THR A 130 -32.86 -22.80 2.94
CA THR A 130 -33.81 -23.93 2.99
C THR A 130 -35.21 -23.51 3.50
N ASP A 131 -36.20 -24.37 3.27
CA ASP A 131 -37.49 -24.32 3.93
C ASP A 131 -37.42 -24.92 5.35
N GLU A 132 -38.59 -25.06 5.99
CA GLU A 132 -38.76 -25.63 7.34
C GLU A 132 -38.34 -27.11 7.39
N GLU A 133 -38.54 -27.88 6.32
CA GLU A 133 -38.21 -29.30 6.20
C GLU A 133 -36.73 -29.53 5.81
N ASN A 134 -35.90 -28.45 5.78
CA ASN A 134 -34.52 -28.45 5.35
C ASN A 134 -34.31 -28.76 3.85
N LYS A 135 -35.31 -28.62 2.98
CA LYS A 135 -35.15 -28.72 1.54
C LYS A 135 -34.41 -27.47 1.02
N ILE A 136 -33.37 -27.68 0.25
CA ILE A 136 -32.52 -26.61 -0.29
C ILE A 136 -33.30 -25.85 -1.36
N LEU A 137 -33.51 -24.56 -1.12
CA LEU A 137 -34.14 -23.62 -2.05
C LEU A 137 -33.13 -22.90 -2.92
N ASP A 138 -31.93 -22.60 -2.39
CA ASP A 138 -30.78 -22.10 -3.16
C ASP A 138 -29.50 -22.12 -2.33
N THR A 139 -28.34 -21.90 -3.01
CA THR A 139 -27.01 -21.83 -2.39
C THR A 139 -26.18 -20.70 -2.99
N LEU A 140 -25.29 -20.09 -2.19
CA LEU A 140 -24.40 -19.01 -2.66
C LEU A 140 -23.34 -19.55 -3.63
N LYS A 141 -22.70 -20.66 -3.25
CA LYS A 141 -21.75 -21.38 -4.11
C LYS A 141 -22.40 -22.66 -4.62
N LYS A 142 -22.39 -22.85 -5.93
CA LYS A 142 -22.87 -24.06 -6.58
C LYS A 142 -21.69 -24.96 -6.85
N PHE A 143 -21.59 -26.10 -6.15
CA PHE A 143 -20.54 -27.08 -6.38
C PHE A 143 -20.95 -28.04 -7.48
N HIS A 144 -20.03 -28.36 -8.39
CA HIS A 144 -20.24 -29.37 -9.43
C HIS A 144 -19.85 -30.76 -8.92
N ILE A 145 -20.51 -31.81 -9.40
CA ILE A 145 -20.30 -33.23 -9.01
C ILE A 145 -18.83 -33.68 -9.21
N SER A 146 -18.08 -33.03 -10.10
CA SER A 146 -16.69 -33.35 -10.40
C SER A 146 -15.67 -32.96 -9.32
N GLU A 147 -16.07 -32.26 -8.28
CA GLU A 147 -15.17 -31.69 -7.27
C GLU A 147 -14.98 -32.57 -6.03
N ASN A 148 -15.09 -33.88 -6.10
CA ASN A 148 -14.84 -34.86 -5.01
C ASN A 148 -15.43 -34.46 -3.64
N PHE A 149 -16.67 -33.94 -3.63
CA PHE A 149 -17.36 -33.64 -2.39
C PHE A 149 -18.19 -34.85 -1.92
N ASP A 150 -18.04 -35.18 -0.63
CA ASP A 150 -18.78 -36.29 0.01
C ASP A 150 -20.30 -36.03 0.14
N ARG A 151 -20.79 -34.91 -0.38
CA ARG A 151 -22.21 -34.53 -0.35
C ARG A 151 -22.60 -33.64 -1.54
N THR A 152 -23.85 -33.68 -1.90
CA THR A 152 -24.46 -32.81 -2.91
C THR A 152 -25.30 -31.73 -2.24
N LEU A 153 -25.34 -30.53 -2.84
CA LEU A 153 -26.19 -29.41 -2.39
C LEU A 153 -27.07 -28.95 -3.54
N PHE A 154 -27.83 -29.90 -4.10
CA PHE A 154 -28.77 -29.59 -5.19
C PHE A 154 -30.09 -29.00 -4.67
N LEU A 155 -30.71 -28.20 -5.53
CA LEU A 155 -32.05 -27.66 -5.26
C LEU A 155 -33.07 -28.77 -5.07
N GLY A 156 -33.87 -28.66 -4.02
CA GLY A 156 -34.93 -29.64 -3.69
C GLY A 156 -34.46 -30.83 -2.84
N GLU A 157 -33.13 -31.04 -2.71
CA GLU A 157 -32.61 -32.05 -1.78
C GLU A 157 -32.64 -31.56 -0.33
N THR A 158 -32.62 -32.50 0.60
CA THR A 158 -32.54 -32.20 2.02
C THR A 158 -31.10 -31.81 2.38
N TYR A 159 -30.92 -30.69 3.08
CA TYR A 159 -29.62 -30.27 3.59
C TYR A 159 -29.00 -31.35 4.47
N THR A 160 -27.78 -31.73 4.16
CA THR A 160 -26.97 -32.62 4.96
C THR A 160 -25.72 -31.89 5.46
N ARG A 161 -25.39 -32.12 6.74
CA ARG A 161 -24.17 -31.57 7.34
C ARG A 161 -22.92 -32.16 6.65
N PRO A 162 -21.82 -31.41 6.48
CA PRO A 162 -20.54 -31.97 6.05
C PRO A 162 -20.15 -33.18 6.91
N LYS A 163 -19.48 -34.18 6.33
CA LYS A 163 -18.97 -35.31 7.13
C LYS A 163 -18.13 -34.82 8.29
N PHE A 164 -18.42 -35.27 9.47
CA PHE A 164 -17.63 -35.02 10.67
C PHE A 164 -17.39 -36.34 11.41
N GLU A 165 -16.24 -36.46 12.01
CA GLU A 165 -15.96 -37.54 12.95
C GLU A 165 -16.73 -37.26 14.23
N LYS A 166 -17.38 -38.28 14.79
CA LYS A 166 -18.10 -38.16 16.06
C LYS A 166 -17.10 -37.94 17.18
N LYS A 167 -17.10 -36.74 17.76
CA LYS A 167 -16.23 -36.31 18.86
C LYS A 167 -17.05 -36.05 20.10
N LEU A 168 -16.39 -35.95 21.25
CA LEU A 168 -17.02 -35.55 22.50
C LEU A 168 -17.48 -34.09 22.41
N LEU A 169 -18.71 -33.80 22.83
CA LEU A 169 -19.15 -32.43 22.95
C LEU A 169 -18.40 -31.73 24.09
N PRO A 170 -17.91 -30.49 23.93
CA PRO A 170 -17.15 -29.78 24.97
C PRO A 170 -17.88 -29.66 26.32
N ILE A 171 -19.23 -29.58 26.26
CA ILE A 171 -20.09 -29.49 27.45
C ILE A 171 -20.11 -30.78 28.24
N ASP A 172 -20.01 -31.92 27.57
CA ASP A 172 -20.11 -33.25 28.15
C ASP A 172 -18.75 -33.78 28.66
N VAL A 173 -17.63 -33.13 28.30
CA VAL A 173 -16.27 -33.50 28.73
C VAL A 173 -16.15 -33.30 30.24
N ASN A 174 -15.84 -34.37 30.96
CA ASN A 174 -15.48 -34.33 32.36
C ASN A 174 -13.95 -34.35 32.58
N GLU A 175 -13.50 -34.18 33.83
CA GLU A 175 -12.07 -34.07 34.14
C GLU A 175 -11.31 -35.37 33.82
N LYS A 176 -11.94 -36.54 34.00
CA LYS A 176 -11.32 -37.84 33.70
C LYS A 176 -11.07 -38.02 32.22
N ASP A 177 -12.06 -37.68 31.40
CA ASP A 177 -11.93 -37.75 29.93
C ASP A 177 -10.86 -36.77 29.43
N PHE A 178 -10.85 -35.55 29.98
CA PHE A 178 -9.87 -34.53 29.63
C PHE A 178 -8.42 -34.98 29.95
N ASN A 179 -8.19 -35.48 31.17
CA ASN A 179 -6.88 -35.97 31.60
C ASN A 179 -6.45 -37.18 30.79
N LYS A 180 -7.35 -38.12 30.47
CA LYS A 180 -7.07 -39.27 29.61
C LYS A 180 -6.60 -38.87 28.22
N ILE A 181 -7.19 -37.83 27.64
CA ILE A 181 -6.76 -37.29 26.32
C ILE A 181 -5.32 -36.77 26.42
N LEU A 182 -4.98 -36.04 27.50
CA LEU A 182 -3.64 -35.51 27.72
C LEU A 182 -2.60 -36.61 27.99
N GLU A 183 -2.94 -37.60 28.78
CA GLU A 183 -2.08 -38.76 29.08
C GLU A 183 -1.76 -39.58 27.83
N ASN A 184 -2.72 -39.73 26.93
CA ASN A 184 -2.53 -40.40 25.65
C ASN A 184 -1.74 -39.58 24.62
N ASN A 185 -1.26 -38.37 24.96
CA ASN A 185 -0.63 -37.42 24.05
C ASN A 185 -1.47 -37.11 22.80
N THR A 186 -2.80 -37.19 22.89
CA THR A 186 -3.72 -36.88 21.82
C THR A 186 -4.06 -35.40 21.87
N LEU A 187 -4.23 -34.75 20.70
CA LEU A 187 -4.64 -33.35 20.64
C LEU A 187 -6.12 -33.21 21.04
N LEU A 188 -6.45 -32.24 21.87
CA LEU A 188 -7.84 -31.94 22.25
C LEU A 188 -8.73 -31.73 21.03
N SER A 189 -8.20 -31.12 19.97
CA SER A 189 -8.92 -30.89 18.70
C SER A 189 -9.28 -32.17 17.94
N ASN A 190 -8.64 -33.31 18.24
CA ASN A 190 -8.98 -34.59 17.62
C ASN A 190 -10.13 -35.29 18.32
N GLU A 191 -10.26 -35.10 19.64
CA GLU A 191 -11.21 -35.81 20.46
C GLU A 191 -12.44 -34.98 20.84
N ILE A 192 -12.33 -33.64 20.88
CA ILE A 192 -13.38 -32.74 21.32
C ILE A 192 -13.88 -31.90 20.15
N GLU A 193 -15.19 -31.90 19.92
CA GLU A 193 -15.83 -31.14 18.83
C GLU A 193 -15.65 -29.64 19.03
N GLY A 194 -15.34 -28.93 17.94
CA GLY A 194 -15.22 -27.48 17.94
C GLY A 194 -13.94 -26.92 18.55
N VAL A 195 -13.09 -27.76 19.14
CA VAL A 195 -11.78 -27.34 19.66
C VAL A 195 -10.80 -27.14 18.50
N GLY A 196 -10.20 -25.95 18.43
CA GLY A 196 -9.19 -25.64 17.44
C GLY A 196 -7.75 -25.69 17.97
N LYS A 197 -6.79 -25.42 17.07
CA LYS A 197 -5.36 -25.65 17.34
C LYS A 197 -4.79 -24.90 18.55
N PHE A 198 -5.27 -23.70 18.87
CA PHE A 198 -4.73 -22.94 20.00
C PHE A 198 -5.16 -23.50 21.35
N LEU A 199 -6.31 -24.18 21.39
CA LEU A 199 -6.79 -24.82 22.61
C LEU A 199 -6.07 -26.14 22.92
N ASN A 200 -5.31 -26.72 21.99
CA ASN A 200 -4.48 -27.90 22.22
C ASN A 200 -3.37 -27.67 23.28
N ASN A 201 -3.01 -26.41 23.52
CA ASN A 201 -1.99 -26.03 24.48
C ASN A 201 -2.51 -25.97 25.94
N ILE A 202 -3.82 -26.12 26.14
CA ILE A 202 -4.43 -26.11 27.46
C ILE A 202 -4.09 -27.40 28.18
N LYS A 203 -3.53 -27.29 29.40
CA LYS A 203 -3.09 -28.42 30.23
C LYS A 203 -3.96 -28.65 31.46
N SER A 204 -4.93 -27.77 31.71
CA SER A 204 -5.80 -27.82 32.88
C SER A 204 -7.27 -27.90 32.42
N PHE A 205 -8.00 -28.87 32.99
CA PHE A 205 -9.44 -28.98 32.78
C PHE A 205 -10.20 -27.73 33.26
N LYS A 206 -9.73 -27.14 34.37
CA LYS A 206 -10.30 -25.90 34.92
C LYS A 206 -10.20 -24.75 33.90
N ASP A 207 -9.02 -24.60 33.26
CA ASP A 207 -8.82 -23.55 32.26
C ASP A 207 -9.67 -23.79 31.00
N PHE A 208 -9.77 -25.07 30.58
CA PHE A 208 -10.67 -25.44 29.47
C PHE A 208 -12.13 -25.07 29.77
N LYS A 209 -12.64 -25.40 30.98
CA LYS A 209 -13.99 -25.04 31.40
C LYS A 209 -14.17 -23.51 31.53
N ASN A 210 -13.18 -22.81 32.05
CA ASN A 210 -13.21 -21.35 32.12
C ASN A 210 -13.35 -20.72 30.73
N ILE A 211 -12.55 -21.18 29.76
CA ILE A 211 -12.64 -20.71 28.38
C ILE A 211 -14.01 -21.05 27.77
N LEU A 212 -14.54 -22.25 27.99
CA LEU A 212 -15.83 -22.66 27.47
C LEU A 212 -16.98 -21.77 27.99
N ASN A 213 -16.96 -21.46 29.29
CA ASN A 213 -18.04 -20.76 29.97
C ASN A 213 -17.90 -19.24 29.97
N SER A 214 -16.72 -18.68 29.66
CA SER A 214 -16.51 -17.24 29.60
C SER A 214 -17.32 -16.60 28.48
N ASP A 215 -17.64 -15.32 28.62
CA ASP A 215 -18.17 -14.50 27.54
C ASP A 215 -17.10 -14.22 26.47
N VAL A 216 -17.49 -13.51 25.39
CA VAL A 216 -16.56 -13.04 24.36
C VAL A 216 -15.48 -12.18 24.99
N LYS A 217 -14.21 -12.49 24.68
CA LYS A 217 -13.03 -11.69 24.99
C LYS A 217 -12.35 -11.32 23.69
N ALA A 218 -12.89 -10.30 23.03
CA ALA A 218 -12.44 -9.89 21.72
C ALA A 218 -11.11 -9.14 21.81
N LYS A 219 -10.03 -9.75 21.29
CA LYS A 219 -8.65 -9.24 21.34
C LYS A 219 -7.96 -9.33 19.99
N ILE A 220 -7.15 -8.31 19.66
CA ILE A 220 -6.24 -8.31 18.51
C ILE A 220 -4.81 -8.14 19.03
N TYR A 221 -3.93 -9.03 18.60
CA TYR A 221 -2.51 -9.07 18.94
C TYR A 221 -1.69 -8.57 17.75
N PHE A 222 -0.80 -7.60 18.00
CA PHE A 222 0.08 -7.02 17.01
C PHE A 222 1.53 -7.42 17.23
N LYS A 223 2.28 -7.56 16.14
CA LYS A 223 3.74 -7.66 16.12
C LYS A 223 4.27 -6.95 14.88
N ASP A 224 5.28 -6.11 15.04
CA ASP A 224 5.82 -5.25 13.98
C ASP A 224 4.72 -4.42 13.28
N LYS A 225 3.83 -3.82 14.06
CA LYS A 225 2.67 -3.04 13.56
C LYS A 225 1.75 -3.84 12.61
N LYS A 226 1.74 -5.17 12.67
CA LYS A 226 0.87 -6.03 11.86
C LYS A 226 -0.01 -6.88 12.74
N ILE A 227 -1.26 -7.05 12.34
CA ILE A 227 -2.15 -8.01 13.01
C ILE A 227 -1.60 -9.43 12.81
N LYS A 228 -1.23 -10.07 13.89
CA LYS A 228 -0.80 -11.48 13.89
C LYS A 228 -1.93 -12.41 14.26
N LEU A 229 -2.74 -12.02 15.25
CA LEU A 229 -3.84 -12.83 15.74
C LEU A 229 -5.02 -11.93 16.14
N ALA A 230 -6.22 -12.35 15.79
CA ALA A 230 -7.48 -11.81 16.33
C ALA A 230 -8.31 -13.00 16.84
N THR A 231 -8.86 -12.93 18.04
CA THR A 231 -9.60 -14.02 18.69
C THR A 231 -10.67 -13.48 19.63
N VAL A 232 -11.67 -14.31 19.92
CA VAL A 232 -12.72 -14.03 20.92
C VAL A 232 -12.56 -14.89 22.19
N LEU A 233 -11.50 -15.69 22.24
CA LEU A 233 -11.20 -16.53 23.39
C LEU A 233 -10.27 -15.82 24.34
N ASP A 234 -10.47 -16.07 25.66
CA ASP A 234 -9.58 -15.57 26.70
C ASP A 234 -8.31 -16.42 26.76
N LEU A 235 -7.39 -16.10 25.86
CA LEU A 235 -6.10 -16.77 25.73
C LEU A 235 -4.98 -15.73 25.86
N ASP A 236 -3.98 -16.02 26.68
CA ASP A 236 -2.81 -15.18 26.83
C ASP A 236 -1.67 -15.66 25.94
N PHE A 237 -1.17 -14.77 25.11
CA PHE A 237 -0.02 -15.00 24.24
C PHE A 237 1.10 -14.03 24.59
N LYS A 238 2.31 -14.55 24.81
CA LYS A 238 3.44 -13.76 25.37
C LYS A 238 4.34 -13.09 24.33
N ASP A 239 4.22 -13.40 23.04
CA ASP A 239 5.20 -12.99 22.02
C ASP A 239 4.68 -11.86 21.09
N TYR A 240 3.89 -10.94 21.64
CA TYR A 240 3.30 -9.83 20.88
C TYR A 240 3.67 -8.48 21.50
N ASP A 241 3.82 -7.45 20.63
CA ASP A 241 4.26 -6.11 21.03
C ASP A 241 3.12 -5.30 21.65
N GLU A 242 1.89 -5.52 21.15
CA GLU A 242 0.69 -4.77 21.56
C GLU A 242 -0.54 -5.68 21.52
N VAL A 243 -1.44 -5.48 22.47
CA VAL A 243 -2.74 -6.15 22.53
C VAL A 243 -3.83 -5.08 22.61
N LYS A 244 -4.78 -5.13 21.66
CA LYS A 244 -5.96 -4.26 21.67
C LYS A 244 -7.19 -5.07 22.02
N GLU A 245 -7.92 -4.64 23.07
CA GLU A 245 -9.17 -5.24 23.50
C GLU A 245 -10.37 -4.47 22.97
N PHE A 246 -11.48 -5.18 22.74
CA PHE A 246 -12.73 -4.64 22.21
C PHE A 246 -13.91 -5.08 23.07
N SER A 247 -14.97 -4.26 23.07
CA SER A 247 -16.16 -4.51 23.88
C SER A 247 -17.03 -5.67 23.33
N SER A 248 -16.88 -6.00 22.04
CA SER A 248 -17.66 -7.07 21.37
C SER A 248 -16.88 -7.67 20.19
N TYR A 249 -17.35 -8.83 19.72
CA TYR A 249 -16.86 -9.43 18.49
C TYR A 249 -17.04 -8.51 17.27
N ASP A 250 -18.23 -7.89 17.14
CA ASP A 250 -18.53 -7.05 15.99
C ASP A 250 -17.65 -5.81 15.92
N GLU A 251 -17.32 -5.21 17.06
CA GLU A 251 -16.38 -4.09 17.12
C GLU A 251 -14.98 -4.53 16.68
N MET A 252 -14.50 -5.64 17.20
CA MET A 252 -13.19 -6.21 16.85
C MET A 252 -13.10 -6.55 15.36
N ILE A 253 -14.11 -7.21 14.80
CA ILE A 253 -14.06 -7.66 13.41
C ILE A 253 -14.19 -6.51 12.40
N ASN A 254 -14.99 -5.49 12.71
CA ASN A 254 -15.06 -4.28 11.89
C ASN A 254 -13.70 -3.57 11.88
N PHE A 255 -13.06 -3.43 13.05
CA PHE A 255 -11.70 -2.89 13.13
C PHE A 255 -10.70 -3.75 12.35
N TYR A 256 -10.75 -5.09 12.52
CA TYR A 256 -9.88 -6.04 11.81
C TYR A 256 -9.96 -5.88 10.29
N ILE A 257 -11.19 -5.84 9.75
CA ILE A 257 -11.44 -5.72 8.30
C ILE A 257 -10.95 -4.36 7.79
N ASP A 258 -11.27 -3.27 8.49
CA ASP A 258 -10.85 -1.92 8.09
C ASP A 258 -9.33 -1.78 8.13
N TYR A 259 -8.68 -2.34 9.14
CA TYR A 259 -7.21 -2.34 9.27
C TYR A 259 -6.53 -3.15 8.15
N GLU A 260 -6.97 -4.39 7.92
CA GLU A 260 -6.44 -5.25 6.85
C GLU A 260 -6.67 -4.63 5.46
N HIS A 261 -7.85 -4.04 5.23
CA HIS A 261 -8.18 -3.38 3.97
C HIS A 261 -7.32 -2.13 3.74
N THR A 262 -7.13 -1.34 4.77
CA THR A 262 -6.29 -0.13 4.72
C THR A 262 -4.83 -0.51 4.51
N THR A 263 -4.31 -1.48 5.27
CA THR A 263 -2.94 -1.96 5.17
C THR A 263 -2.65 -2.59 3.81
N THR A 264 -3.56 -3.44 3.32
CA THR A 264 -3.42 -4.08 2.00
C THR A 264 -3.45 -3.04 0.87
N SER A 265 -4.39 -2.09 0.92
CA SER A 265 -4.49 -1.01 -0.07
C SER A 265 -3.26 -0.11 -0.06
N PHE A 266 -2.73 0.20 1.13
CA PHE A 266 -1.50 0.95 1.30
C PHE A 266 -0.31 0.22 0.66
N MET A 267 -0.10 -1.05 1.00
CA MET A 267 1.02 -1.84 0.47
C MET A 267 0.94 -2.04 -1.03
N LEU A 268 -0.24 -2.32 -1.58
CA LEU A 268 -0.44 -2.45 -3.02
C LEU A 268 -0.12 -1.15 -3.77
N LEU A 269 -0.58 -0.02 -3.26
CA LEU A 269 -0.30 1.29 -3.86
C LEU A 269 1.19 1.63 -3.74
N LYS A 270 1.79 1.44 -2.57
CA LYS A 270 3.21 1.68 -2.29
C LYS A 270 4.09 0.88 -3.26
N ASN A 271 3.96 -0.44 -3.28
CA ASN A 271 4.75 -1.33 -4.13
C ASN A 271 4.59 -1.00 -5.63
N ARG A 272 3.38 -0.62 -6.05
CA ARG A 272 3.12 -0.22 -7.43
C ARG A 272 3.87 1.06 -7.79
N LEU A 273 3.80 2.09 -6.95
CA LEU A 273 4.47 3.37 -7.20
C LEU A 273 6.00 3.21 -7.19
N GLU A 274 6.55 2.50 -6.21
CA GLU A 274 7.98 2.16 -6.13
C GLU A 274 8.44 1.46 -7.40
N SER A 275 7.80 0.37 -7.81
CA SER A 275 8.17 -0.38 -9.01
C SER A 275 8.14 0.46 -10.29
N LEU A 276 7.18 1.38 -10.44
CA LEU A 276 7.10 2.28 -11.60
C LEU A 276 8.25 3.29 -11.62
N LEU A 277 8.55 3.90 -10.47
CA LEU A 277 9.61 4.90 -10.36
C LEU A 277 11.01 4.28 -10.46
N GLU A 278 11.25 3.11 -9.88
CA GLU A 278 12.51 2.36 -10.01
C GLU A 278 12.81 2.02 -11.47
N LYS A 279 11.81 1.54 -12.23
CA LYS A 279 11.94 1.30 -13.67
C LYS A 279 12.29 2.59 -14.43
N LYS A 280 11.65 3.70 -14.06
CA LYS A 280 11.96 5.02 -14.66
C LYS A 280 13.38 5.45 -14.31
N LEU A 281 13.79 5.33 -13.05
CA LEU A 281 15.14 5.67 -12.57
C LEU A 281 16.21 4.87 -13.30
N LYS A 282 16.02 3.54 -13.43
CA LYS A 282 16.93 2.67 -14.19
C LYS A 282 17.07 3.11 -15.64
N LYS A 283 15.96 3.52 -16.30
CA LYS A 283 15.98 4.04 -17.66
C LYS A 283 16.75 5.38 -17.73
N LEU A 284 16.53 6.29 -16.80
CA LEU A 284 17.20 7.59 -16.76
C LEU A 284 18.72 7.44 -16.56
N ASN A 285 19.12 6.56 -15.64
CA ASN A 285 20.55 6.26 -15.40
C ASN A 285 21.24 5.68 -16.65
N LYS A 286 20.54 4.81 -17.40
CA LYS A 286 21.06 4.30 -18.69
C LYS A 286 21.23 5.44 -19.71
N ILE A 287 20.25 6.35 -19.80
CA ILE A 287 20.34 7.52 -20.70
C ILE A 287 21.52 8.41 -20.28
N LEU A 288 21.68 8.66 -18.97
CA LEU A 288 22.77 9.48 -18.44
C LEU A 288 24.14 8.87 -18.78
N SER A 289 24.30 7.55 -18.67
CA SER A 289 25.55 6.87 -19.03
C SER A 289 25.89 7.01 -20.51
N LEU A 290 24.89 6.96 -21.42
CA LEU A 290 25.10 7.19 -22.84
C LEU A 290 25.49 8.63 -23.14
N ILE A 291 24.83 9.62 -22.51
CA ILE A 291 25.16 11.04 -22.69
C ILE A 291 26.60 11.32 -22.20
N LYS A 292 27.01 10.74 -21.06
CA LYS A 292 28.39 10.89 -20.56
C LYS A 292 29.41 10.33 -21.55
N LYS A 293 29.10 9.21 -22.21
CA LYS A 293 29.95 8.65 -23.26
C LYS A 293 30.03 9.59 -24.47
N ASP A 294 28.89 10.15 -24.93
CA ASP A 294 28.86 11.11 -26.04
C ASP A 294 29.71 12.37 -25.73
N ILE A 295 29.68 12.83 -24.46
CA ILE A 295 30.50 13.97 -24.00
C ILE A 295 32.00 13.59 -24.03
N GLU A 296 32.37 12.39 -23.57
CA GLU A 296 33.74 11.91 -23.58
C GLU A 296 34.27 11.75 -25.01
N ASP A 297 33.49 11.15 -25.89
CA ASP A 297 33.83 10.98 -27.30
C ASP A 297 34.00 12.35 -28.01
N SER A 298 33.34 13.39 -27.51
CA SER A 298 33.44 14.76 -28.03
C SER A 298 34.76 15.49 -27.64
N LYS A 299 35.58 14.93 -26.75
CA LYS A 299 36.92 15.47 -26.39
C LYS A 299 37.87 15.51 -27.60
N THR A 300 37.57 14.72 -28.65
CA THR A 300 38.33 14.78 -29.92
C THR A 300 38.05 16.03 -30.74
N MET A 301 37.14 16.92 -30.28
CA MET A 301 36.75 18.13 -30.99
C MET A 301 37.92 19.06 -31.29
N ASP A 302 38.78 19.28 -30.32
CA ASP A 302 39.93 20.17 -30.42
C ASP A 302 40.94 19.66 -31.47
N SER A 303 41.21 18.36 -31.52
CA SER A 303 42.06 17.72 -32.50
C SER A 303 41.51 17.84 -33.95
N ILE A 304 40.19 17.82 -34.12
CA ILE A 304 39.54 18.04 -35.43
C ILE A 304 39.72 19.49 -35.86
N LYS A 305 39.59 20.45 -34.93
CA LYS A 305 39.81 21.87 -35.21
C LYS A 305 41.27 22.13 -35.59
N GLU A 306 42.24 21.64 -34.75
CA GLU A 306 43.68 21.75 -35.02
C GLU A 306 44.02 21.19 -36.40
N LYS A 307 43.49 20.02 -36.78
CA LYS A 307 43.68 19.44 -38.11
C LYS A 307 43.16 20.36 -39.22
N GLY A 308 42.01 21.03 -39.01
CA GLY A 308 41.47 22.01 -39.92
C GLY A 308 42.35 23.26 -40.08
N ASP A 309 42.82 23.80 -38.94
CA ASP A 309 43.69 24.97 -38.88
C ASP A 309 45.05 24.69 -39.55
N ILE A 310 45.61 23.50 -39.35
CA ILE A 310 46.86 23.06 -39.99
C ILE A 310 46.66 22.94 -41.52
N LEU A 311 45.56 22.29 -41.96
CA LEU A 311 45.26 22.21 -43.40
C LEU A 311 45.04 23.58 -44.01
N ALA A 312 44.38 24.50 -43.32
CA ALA A 312 44.16 25.87 -43.78
C ALA A 312 45.48 26.62 -44.04
N SER A 313 46.50 26.40 -43.17
CA SER A 313 47.81 27.06 -43.29
C SER A 313 48.61 26.62 -44.52
N VAL A 314 48.38 25.40 -45.03
CA VAL A 314 49.06 24.83 -46.21
C VAL A 314 48.16 24.66 -47.41
N LEU A 315 46.95 25.24 -47.40
CA LEU A 315 45.91 25.01 -48.42
C LEU A 315 46.37 25.43 -49.82
N TYR A 316 47.22 26.42 -49.89
CA TYR A 316 47.80 26.91 -51.16
C TYR A 316 48.69 25.87 -51.87
N ASN A 317 49.19 24.86 -51.13
CA ASN A 317 50.00 23.76 -51.65
C ASN A 317 49.15 22.54 -52.05
N VAL A 318 47.89 22.49 -51.68
CA VAL A 318 47.02 21.37 -51.97
C VAL A 318 46.43 21.47 -53.37
N LYS A 319 46.60 20.39 -54.17
CA LYS A 319 46.04 20.30 -55.52
C LYS A 319 44.95 19.20 -55.55
N ARG A 320 43.94 19.38 -56.41
CA ARG A 320 42.94 18.36 -56.64
C ARG A 320 43.57 17.07 -57.13
N GLY A 321 43.18 15.93 -56.58
CA GLY A 321 43.75 14.60 -56.86
C GLY A 321 44.80 14.13 -55.83
N MET A 322 45.19 14.97 -54.87
CA MET A 322 46.10 14.56 -53.79
C MET A 322 45.36 13.77 -52.74
N ASN A 323 45.96 12.64 -52.29
CA ASN A 323 45.41 11.76 -51.23
C ASN A 323 45.82 12.23 -49.82
N SER A 324 46.95 12.97 -49.68
CA SER A 324 47.42 13.49 -48.40
C SER A 324 48.35 14.69 -48.64
N ILE A 325 48.60 15.45 -47.57
CA ILE A 325 49.59 16.53 -47.53
C ILE A 325 50.36 16.48 -46.19
N LYS A 326 51.68 16.63 -46.24
CA LYS A 326 52.50 16.86 -45.07
C LYS A 326 52.46 18.33 -44.68
N ALA A 327 52.21 18.63 -43.42
CA ALA A 327 52.12 19.97 -42.88
C ALA A 327 52.75 20.03 -41.48
N TYR A 328 53.22 21.20 -41.13
CA TYR A 328 53.78 21.45 -39.78
C TYR A 328 52.64 21.72 -38.80
N ASP A 329 52.50 20.83 -37.77
CA ASP A 329 51.59 21.00 -36.68
C ASP A 329 52.20 21.99 -35.66
N PHE A 330 51.75 23.22 -35.73
CA PHE A 330 52.20 24.29 -34.85
C PHE A 330 51.64 24.24 -33.44
N TYR A 331 50.69 23.36 -33.19
CA TYR A 331 50.17 23.08 -31.83
C TYR A 331 51.09 22.12 -31.08
N ASN A 332 51.62 21.09 -31.75
CA ASN A 332 52.43 20.02 -31.17
C ASN A 332 53.91 20.02 -31.62
N ASN A 333 54.35 21.03 -32.40
CA ASN A 333 55.71 21.19 -32.92
C ASN A 333 56.24 19.95 -33.65
N LYS A 334 55.46 19.33 -34.53
CA LYS A 334 55.82 18.12 -35.29
C LYS A 334 55.26 18.16 -36.71
N GLU A 335 55.86 17.37 -37.61
CA GLU A 335 55.25 17.12 -38.92
C GLU A 335 54.08 16.15 -38.78
N VAL A 336 52.97 16.45 -39.46
CA VAL A 336 51.80 15.59 -39.53
C VAL A 336 51.36 15.42 -40.97
N GLU A 337 50.86 14.24 -41.29
CA GLU A 337 50.25 13.95 -42.59
C GLU A 337 48.72 14.05 -42.47
N ILE A 338 48.12 14.88 -43.32
CA ILE A 338 46.66 15.07 -43.36
C ILE A 338 46.11 14.38 -44.59
N GLU A 339 45.24 13.42 -44.39
CA GLU A 339 44.52 12.70 -45.42
C GLU A 339 43.52 13.65 -46.12
N LEU A 340 43.47 13.58 -47.43
CA LEU A 340 42.59 14.35 -48.28
C LEU A 340 41.74 13.42 -49.16
N ASP A 341 40.58 13.88 -49.53
CA ASP A 341 39.75 13.21 -50.52
C ASP A 341 40.11 13.76 -51.92
N PRO A 342 40.69 12.92 -52.79
CA PRO A 342 41.18 13.37 -54.10
C PRO A 342 40.03 13.73 -55.07
N LEU A 343 38.81 13.31 -54.80
CA LEU A 343 37.65 13.56 -55.69
C LEU A 343 37.08 14.97 -55.52
N ILE A 344 37.36 15.63 -54.41
CA ILE A 344 36.84 16.98 -54.10
C ILE A 344 37.97 18.03 -54.13
N SER A 345 37.58 19.30 -54.22
CA SER A 345 38.53 20.41 -54.22
C SER A 345 39.26 20.62 -52.88
N PRO A 346 40.42 21.32 -52.86
CA PRO A 346 41.10 21.67 -51.59
C PRO A 346 40.20 22.38 -50.57
N ASN A 347 39.38 23.36 -51.05
CA ASN A 347 38.45 24.07 -50.19
C ASN A 347 37.33 23.15 -49.64
N GLU A 348 36.83 22.22 -50.43
CA GLU A 348 35.83 21.26 -49.99
C GLU A 348 36.41 20.28 -48.93
N ASN A 349 37.66 19.87 -49.03
CA ASN A 349 38.35 19.09 -48.01
C ASN A 349 38.42 19.85 -46.67
N LEU A 350 38.81 21.12 -46.73
CA LEU A 350 38.87 22.00 -45.54
C LEU A 350 37.47 22.20 -44.95
N ASP A 351 36.49 22.50 -45.76
CA ASP A 351 35.07 22.65 -45.37
C ASP A 351 34.51 21.36 -44.70
N ARG A 352 34.93 20.18 -45.19
CA ARG A 352 34.53 18.91 -44.62
C ARG A 352 35.02 18.74 -43.17
N ILE A 353 36.27 19.15 -42.91
CA ILE A 353 36.83 19.13 -41.56
C ILE A 353 36.08 20.08 -40.63
N TYR A 354 35.87 21.34 -41.07
CA TYR A 354 35.15 22.32 -40.25
C TYR A 354 33.65 21.97 -40.06
N LYS A 355 33.00 21.39 -41.06
CA LYS A 355 31.64 20.86 -40.92
C LYS A 355 31.58 19.76 -39.87
N ARG A 356 32.59 18.86 -39.87
CA ARG A 356 32.73 17.80 -38.82
C ARG A 356 32.94 18.43 -37.45
N TYR A 357 33.87 19.38 -37.29
CA TYR A 357 34.08 20.13 -36.07
C TYR A 357 32.82 20.77 -35.54
N ASN A 358 32.11 21.52 -36.39
CA ASN A 358 30.86 22.21 -36.03
C ASN A 358 29.73 21.25 -35.63
N LYS A 359 29.66 20.07 -36.29
CA LYS A 359 28.71 19.01 -35.90
C LYS A 359 29.03 18.49 -34.51
N VAL A 360 30.28 18.15 -34.20
CA VAL A 360 30.72 17.68 -32.87
C VAL A 360 30.46 18.74 -31.80
N LYS A 361 30.82 19.99 -32.06
CA LYS A 361 30.60 21.12 -31.15
C LYS A 361 29.15 21.32 -30.78
N ARG A 362 28.24 21.28 -31.78
CA ARG A 362 26.78 21.36 -31.53
C ARG A 362 26.30 20.15 -30.75
N GLY A 363 26.80 18.95 -31.07
CA GLY A 363 26.52 17.71 -30.35
C GLY A 363 26.88 17.82 -28.88
N LEU A 364 28.11 18.29 -28.57
CA LEU A 364 28.61 18.47 -27.20
C LEU A 364 27.73 19.46 -26.40
N THR A 365 27.41 20.61 -26.98
CA THR A 365 26.55 21.60 -26.30
C THR A 365 25.17 21.03 -25.97
N ASN A 366 24.58 20.26 -26.89
CA ASN A 366 23.29 19.59 -26.66
C ASN A 366 23.40 18.48 -25.62
N ALA A 367 24.50 17.70 -25.63
CA ALA A 367 24.75 16.64 -24.67
C ALA A 367 24.89 17.18 -23.25
N ILE A 368 25.65 18.28 -23.05
CA ILE A 368 25.81 18.94 -21.75
C ILE A 368 24.45 19.45 -21.22
N ARG A 369 23.66 20.10 -22.07
CA ARG A 369 22.32 20.56 -21.67
C ARG A 369 21.43 19.39 -21.27
N ARG A 370 21.43 18.32 -22.06
CA ARG A 370 20.61 17.12 -21.80
C ARG A 370 21.06 16.36 -20.56
N GLU A 371 22.37 16.34 -20.28
CA GLU A 371 22.90 15.77 -19.05
C GLU A 371 22.31 16.45 -17.81
N LYS A 372 22.27 17.79 -17.82
CA LYS A 372 21.67 18.58 -16.74
C LYS A 372 20.20 18.24 -16.55
N GLU A 373 19.43 18.24 -17.65
CA GLU A 373 17.99 17.91 -17.63
C GLU A 373 17.73 16.51 -17.07
N ILE A 374 18.53 15.50 -17.46
CA ILE A 374 18.39 14.11 -16.97
C ILE A 374 18.79 14.00 -15.49
N LYS A 375 19.84 14.71 -15.04
CA LYS A 375 20.20 14.75 -13.61
C LYS A 375 19.07 15.34 -12.76
N GLU A 376 18.45 16.42 -13.19
CA GLU A 376 17.27 17.01 -12.53
C GLU A 376 16.09 16.03 -12.49
N GLU A 377 15.87 15.25 -13.56
CA GLU A 377 14.85 14.19 -13.57
C GLU A 377 15.16 13.06 -12.59
N ILE A 378 16.42 12.64 -12.50
CA ILE A 378 16.87 11.62 -11.55
C ILE A 378 16.61 12.08 -10.13
N THR A 379 17.05 13.29 -9.77
CA THR A 379 16.84 13.87 -8.43
C THR A 379 15.35 13.93 -8.08
N TYR A 380 14.48 14.34 -9.01
CA TYR A 380 13.04 14.36 -8.78
C TYR A 380 12.46 12.95 -8.53
N VAL A 381 12.87 11.95 -9.31
CA VAL A 381 12.40 10.57 -9.14
C VAL A 381 12.91 9.99 -7.82
N GLU A 382 14.16 10.27 -7.44
CA GLU A 382 14.74 9.83 -6.17
C GLU A 382 14.04 10.47 -4.96
N SER A 383 13.73 11.76 -5.02
CA SER A 383 12.97 12.43 -3.95
C SER A 383 11.53 11.86 -3.84
N SER A 384 10.90 11.56 -4.97
CA SER A 384 9.57 10.93 -4.97
C SER A 384 9.60 9.52 -4.36
N LEU A 385 10.64 8.71 -4.65
CA LEU A 385 10.84 7.39 -4.02
C LEU A 385 11.03 7.52 -2.50
N LEU A 386 11.84 8.48 -2.06
CA LEU A 386 12.04 8.76 -0.63
C LEU A 386 10.72 9.11 0.07
N PHE A 387 9.88 9.96 -0.53
CA PHE A 387 8.58 10.29 0.05
C PHE A 387 7.61 9.11 0.07
N ILE A 388 7.64 8.22 -0.92
CA ILE A 388 6.87 6.98 -0.92
C ILE A 388 7.34 6.06 0.21
N GLU A 389 8.65 5.93 0.39
CA GLU A 389 9.24 5.12 1.47
C GLU A 389 8.82 5.62 2.86
N ASN A 390 8.87 6.93 3.08
CA ASN A 390 8.51 7.59 4.33
C ASN A 390 6.99 7.73 4.57
N SER A 391 6.15 7.40 3.58
CA SER A 391 4.70 7.47 3.71
C SER A 391 4.17 6.43 4.69
N THR A 392 3.28 6.82 5.59
CA THR A 392 2.68 5.96 6.62
C THR A 392 1.21 5.65 6.37
N ASP A 393 0.56 6.35 5.44
CA ASP A 393 -0.87 6.21 5.15
C ASP A 393 -1.20 6.29 3.65
N VAL A 394 -2.37 5.76 3.27
CA VAL A 394 -2.86 5.71 1.88
C VAL A 394 -3.08 7.11 1.30
N THR A 395 -3.44 8.08 2.12
CA THR A 395 -3.77 9.44 1.66
C THR A 395 -2.51 10.12 1.14
N SER A 396 -1.40 10.03 1.91
CA SER A 396 -0.09 10.54 1.52
C SER A 396 0.40 9.92 0.20
N LEU A 397 0.26 8.60 0.05
CA LEU A 397 0.62 7.92 -1.22
C LEU A 397 -0.24 8.37 -2.40
N ARG A 398 -1.53 8.63 -2.19
CA ARG A 398 -2.43 9.13 -3.26
C ARG A 398 -2.07 10.56 -3.67
N GLU A 399 -1.65 11.40 -2.76
CA GLU A 399 -1.17 12.75 -3.08
C GLU A 399 0.08 12.71 -3.96
N ILE A 400 1.02 11.81 -3.64
CA ILE A 400 2.20 11.57 -4.49
C ILE A 400 1.77 10.98 -5.85
N GLU A 401 0.83 10.03 -5.89
CA GLU A 401 0.29 9.48 -7.13
C GLU A 401 -0.33 10.57 -8.02
N GLU A 402 -1.14 11.46 -7.46
CA GLU A 402 -1.75 12.59 -8.19
C GLU A 402 -0.69 13.55 -8.74
N GLU A 403 0.38 13.82 -7.98
CA GLU A 403 1.52 14.63 -8.44
C GLU A 403 2.22 13.97 -9.64
N LEU A 404 2.54 12.68 -9.55
CA LEU A 404 3.20 11.91 -10.59
C LEU A 404 2.36 11.80 -11.86
N ILE A 405 1.02 11.67 -11.74
CA ILE A 405 0.08 11.69 -12.87
C ILE A 405 0.08 13.08 -13.53
N LYS A 406 0.00 14.14 -12.73
CA LYS A 406 -0.03 15.53 -13.23
C LYS A 406 1.23 15.90 -13.99
N LEU A 407 2.37 15.37 -13.59
CA LEU A 407 3.66 15.57 -14.25
C LEU A 407 3.97 14.52 -15.34
N ASN A 408 3.01 13.67 -15.70
CA ASN A 408 3.12 12.61 -16.71
C ASN A 408 4.20 11.54 -16.45
N TYR A 409 4.57 11.30 -15.19
CA TYR A 409 5.46 10.21 -14.83
C TYR A 409 4.75 8.85 -14.85
N ILE A 410 3.46 8.83 -14.50
CA ILE A 410 2.62 7.63 -14.51
C ILE A 410 1.28 7.93 -15.21
N LYS A 411 0.67 6.88 -15.79
CA LYS A 411 -0.67 6.99 -16.40
C LYS A 411 -1.75 6.80 -15.33
N SER A 412 -2.81 7.59 -15.39
CA SER A 412 -4.00 7.37 -14.57
C SER A 412 -4.67 6.05 -14.95
N LEU A 413 -4.98 5.20 -13.97
CA LEU A 413 -5.72 3.95 -14.18
C LEU A 413 -7.24 4.16 -14.23
N HIS A 414 -7.74 5.31 -13.81
CA HIS A 414 -9.18 5.58 -13.72
C HIS A 414 -9.51 6.93 -14.35
N ASN A 415 -10.47 6.94 -15.27
CA ASN A 415 -11.15 8.16 -15.76
C ASN A 415 -12.10 8.71 -14.68
N LYS A 416 -11.59 9.09 -13.52
CA LYS A 416 -12.43 9.76 -12.52
C LYS A 416 -12.57 11.23 -12.89
N LYS A 417 -13.83 11.68 -13.08
CA LYS A 417 -14.20 13.11 -13.13
C LYS A 417 -13.57 13.79 -11.91
N LYS A 418 -12.76 14.83 -12.18
CA LYS A 418 -12.11 15.65 -11.15
C LYS A 418 -13.18 16.32 -10.29
N THR A 419 -13.48 15.78 -9.13
CA THR A 419 -14.12 16.54 -8.05
C THR A 419 -13.05 17.47 -7.47
N LYS A 420 -13.17 18.74 -7.75
CA LYS A 420 -12.37 19.80 -7.12
C LYS A 420 -12.80 19.97 -5.65
N LEU A 421 -12.37 19.07 -4.81
CA LEU A 421 -12.33 19.36 -3.38
C LEU A 421 -11.09 20.26 -3.14
N LYS A 422 -11.27 21.44 -2.58
CA LYS A 422 -10.15 22.22 -2.02
C LYS A 422 -9.52 21.36 -0.93
N LYS A 423 -8.40 20.70 -1.24
CA LYS A 423 -7.63 19.99 -0.23
C LYS A 423 -6.88 21.02 0.61
N GLU A 424 -7.11 21.04 1.91
CA GLU A 424 -6.19 21.67 2.85
C GLU A 424 -4.85 20.93 2.76
N VAL A 425 -3.79 21.66 2.45
CA VAL A 425 -2.43 21.09 2.40
C VAL A 425 -1.99 20.91 3.85
N LYS A 426 -1.81 19.67 4.27
CA LYS A 426 -1.36 19.32 5.63
C LYS A 426 0.15 19.11 5.60
N TYR A 427 0.91 19.97 6.24
CA TYR A 427 2.34 19.80 6.48
C TYR A 427 2.58 18.96 7.73
N GLY A 428 3.78 18.39 7.87
CA GLY A 428 4.25 17.93 9.16
C GLY A 428 4.59 19.14 10.05
N VAL A 429 4.26 19.06 11.32
CA VAL A 429 4.40 20.15 12.29
C VAL A 429 5.06 19.62 13.55
N ILE A 430 6.07 20.33 14.05
CA ILE A 430 6.62 20.18 15.40
C ILE A 430 6.55 21.55 16.07
N GLU A 431 5.81 21.65 17.16
CA GLU A 431 5.55 22.88 17.88
C GLU A 431 6.26 22.87 19.23
N GLY A 432 6.94 23.96 19.56
CA GLY A 432 7.53 24.23 20.86
C GLY A 432 7.04 25.56 21.39
N GLU A 433 7.49 25.98 22.60
CA GLU A 433 7.01 27.21 23.25
C GLU A 433 7.31 28.46 22.40
N ASP A 434 8.51 28.58 21.82
CA ASP A 434 8.97 29.77 21.08
C ASP A 434 9.35 29.46 19.62
N TYR A 435 9.01 28.28 19.07
CA TYR A 435 9.33 27.92 17.71
C TYR A 435 8.28 27.01 17.08
N LEU A 436 8.24 27.03 15.74
CA LEU A 436 7.44 26.13 14.93
C LEU A 436 8.32 25.57 13.80
N ILE A 437 8.45 24.24 13.73
CA ILE A 437 9.13 23.56 12.64
C ILE A 437 8.09 22.93 11.74
N LEU A 438 8.13 23.27 10.46
CA LEU A 438 7.27 22.70 9.42
C LEU A 438 8.11 21.87 8.45
N TYR A 439 7.58 20.73 7.98
CA TYR A 439 8.26 19.91 7.00
C TYR A 439 7.32 19.35 5.94
N GLY A 440 7.81 19.28 4.71
CA GLY A 440 7.06 18.74 3.58
C GLY A 440 7.18 17.21 3.51
N ARG A 441 6.09 16.55 3.09
CA ARG A 441 5.97 15.10 2.97
C ARG A 441 5.94 14.62 1.51
N ASN A 442 6.01 15.56 0.57
CA ASN A 442 6.14 15.34 -0.87
C ASN A 442 6.69 16.60 -1.55
N ASN A 443 7.03 16.52 -2.84
CA ASN A 443 7.64 17.65 -3.57
C ASN A 443 6.71 18.87 -3.70
N LEU A 444 5.40 18.66 -3.83
CA LEU A 444 4.41 19.76 -3.87
C LEU A 444 4.31 20.47 -2.51
N GLU A 445 4.34 19.72 -1.43
CA GLU A 445 4.36 20.31 -0.07
C GLU A 445 5.66 21.06 0.18
N ASN A 446 6.81 20.55 -0.25
CA ASN A 446 8.09 21.25 -0.20
C ASN A 446 8.01 22.62 -0.90
N ASP A 447 7.43 22.65 -2.10
CA ASP A 447 7.22 23.90 -2.86
C ASP A 447 6.28 24.85 -2.11
N ASN A 448 5.11 24.36 -1.69
CA ASN A 448 4.11 25.17 -1.00
C ASN A 448 4.66 25.72 0.32
N LEU A 449 5.35 24.87 1.08
CA LEU A 449 5.96 25.23 2.35
C LEU A 449 6.98 26.35 2.14
N THR A 450 7.89 26.17 1.18
CA THR A 450 8.98 27.12 0.91
C THR A 450 8.47 28.45 0.31
N PHE A 451 7.48 28.42 -0.62
CA PHE A 451 7.13 29.61 -1.39
C PHE A 451 5.80 30.26 -1.05
N LYS A 452 4.91 29.59 -0.29
CA LYS A 452 3.58 30.12 0.05
C LYS A 452 3.32 30.24 1.56
N VAL A 453 3.91 29.35 2.37
CA VAL A 453 3.66 29.28 3.83
C VAL A 453 4.74 30.00 4.63
N SER A 454 6.01 29.86 4.21
CA SER A 454 7.11 30.53 4.87
C SER A 454 7.22 32.01 4.48
N VAL A 455 7.67 32.82 5.42
CA VAL A 455 7.98 34.24 5.20
C VAL A 455 9.49 34.44 4.96
N LYS A 456 9.89 35.64 4.53
CA LYS A 456 11.26 35.95 4.09
C LYS A 456 12.32 35.69 5.14
N ASP A 457 11.99 35.84 6.41
CA ASP A 457 12.92 35.74 7.53
C ASP A 457 12.85 34.38 8.25
N ASP A 458 12.03 33.45 7.81
CA ASP A 458 12.06 32.06 8.26
C ASP A 458 13.34 31.38 7.80
N TYR A 459 13.83 30.39 8.55
CA TYR A 459 14.99 29.58 8.19
C TYR A 459 14.56 28.34 7.42
N TRP A 460 15.22 28.12 6.29
CA TRP A 460 15.05 26.95 5.43
C TRP A 460 16.25 26.02 5.59
N PHE A 461 15.99 24.69 5.68
CA PHE A 461 17.02 23.65 5.82
C PHE A 461 16.80 22.56 4.78
N HIS A 462 17.91 21.97 4.29
CA HIS A 462 17.91 20.83 3.38
C HIS A 462 19.26 20.11 3.46
N VAL A 463 19.25 18.76 3.35
CA VAL A 463 20.50 17.99 3.30
C VAL A 463 21.21 18.28 1.98
N LYS A 464 22.50 18.50 2.06
CA LYS A 464 23.35 18.84 0.91
C LYS A 464 23.46 17.64 -0.03
N ASP A 465 23.30 17.87 -1.33
CA ASP A 465 23.54 16.94 -2.45
C ASP A 465 22.71 15.65 -2.47
N ILE A 466 21.80 15.43 -1.50
CA ILE A 466 20.89 14.27 -1.50
C ILE A 466 19.44 14.70 -1.29
N PRO A 467 18.47 13.93 -1.80
CA PRO A 467 17.05 14.20 -1.58
C PRO A 467 16.68 14.24 -0.10
N SER A 468 15.92 15.26 0.30
CA SER A 468 15.38 15.40 1.65
C SER A 468 14.10 16.26 1.65
N SER A 469 13.38 16.30 2.79
CA SER A 469 12.31 17.26 3.01
C SER A 469 12.85 18.67 3.18
N HIS A 470 12.10 19.67 2.68
CA HIS A 470 12.33 21.06 3.07
C HIS A 470 11.80 21.24 4.49
N ILE A 471 12.66 21.76 5.37
CA ILE A 471 12.30 22.10 6.73
C ILE A 471 12.25 23.61 6.84
N ILE A 472 11.18 24.15 7.42
CA ILE A 472 11.05 25.58 7.72
C ILE A 472 10.98 25.74 9.23
N LEU A 473 11.94 26.48 9.78
CA LEU A 473 11.95 26.87 11.17
C LEU A 473 11.47 28.32 11.28
N LYS A 474 10.39 28.52 12.02
CA LYS A 474 9.87 29.83 12.44
C LYS A 474 10.23 30.06 13.89
N THR A 475 11.01 31.08 14.17
CA THR A 475 11.41 31.45 15.53
C THR A 475 11.79 32.94 15.59
N SER A 476 11.56 33.57 16.73
CA SER A 476 12.01 34.91 17.00
C SER A 476 13.51 35.00 17.32
N LYS A 477 14.09 33.87 17.82
CA LYS A 477 15.50 33.80 18.22
C LYS A 477 16.08 32.46 17.75
N LEU A 478 17.05 32.51 16.85
CA LEU A 478 17.77 31.32 16.39
C LEU A 478 18.81 30.90 17.44
N THR A 479 18.73 29.65 17.88
CA THR A 479 19.70 29.03 18.79
C THR A 479 20.39 27.85 18.11
N ASP A 480 21.58 27.47 18.58
CA ASP A 480 22.31 26.31 18.06
C ASP A 480 21.50 25.01 18.23
N GLU A 481 20.73 24.90 19.31
CA GLU A 481 19.84 23.78 19.57
C GLU A 481 18.74 23.65 18.47
N LEU A 482 18.10 24.76 18.11
CA LEU A 482 17.08 24.79 17.06
C LEU A 482 17.68 24.52 15.68
N ILE A 483 18.92 24.95 15.43
CA ILE A 483 19.64 24.62 14.20
C ILE A 483 19.87 23.12 14.13
N VAL A 484 20.41 22.50 15.17
CA VAL A 484 20.69 21.06 15.24
C VAL A 484 19.40 20.25 15.11
N LYS A 485 18.35 20.62 15.85
CA LYS A 485 17.04 19.96 15.80
C LYS A 485 16.42 20.00 14.41
N SER A 486 16.40 21.17 13.76
CA SER A 486 15.89 21.33 12.40
C SER A 486 16.73 20.58 11.37
N ALA A 487 18.04 20.56 11.54
CA ALA A 487 18.97 19.81 10.68
C ALA A 487 18.80 18.30 10.85
N GLN A 488 18.66 17.81 12.09
CA GLN A 488 18.39 16.38 12.36
C GLN A 488 17.06 15.94 11.73
N LEU A 489 16.04 16.79 11.78
CA LEU A 489 14.75 16.51 11.13
C LEU A 489 14.91 16.42 9.60
N SER A 490 15.72 17.30 8.97
CA SER A 490 16.03 17.21 7.55
C SER A 490 16.82 15.94 7.22
N ALA A 491 17.77 15.56 8.08
CA ALA A 491 18.53 14.32 7.94
C ALA A 491 17.64 13.08 8.11
N TYR A 492 16.69 13.09 9.06
CA TYR A 492 15.73 12.01 9.24
C TYR A 492 14.90 11.76 7.97
N PHE A 493 14.37 12.81 7.34
CA PHE A 493 13.61 12.74 6.09
C PHE A 493 14.50 12.79 4.84
N SER A 494 15.75 12.32 4.92
CA SER A 494 16.67 12.22 3.78
C SER A 494 16.96 10.76 3.40
N LYS A 495 17.62 10.58 2.27
CA LYS A 495 18.08 9.28 1.77
C LYS A 495 19.31 8.74 2.53
N ALA A 496 19.87 9.45 3.51
CA ALA A 496 20.97 8.97 4.33
C ALA A 496 20.61 7.73 5.15
N ASN A 497 21.59 6.94 5.54
CA ASN A 497 21.38 5.80 6.44
C ASN A 497 21.31 6.26 7.91
N LEU A 498 20.64 5.48 8.75
CA LEU A 498 20.61 5.73 10.20
C LEU A 498 22.05 5.67 10.75
N GLY A 499 22.42 6.62 11.62
CA GLY A 499 23.76 6.76 12.14
C GLY A 499 24.76 7.46 11.20
N GLU A 500 24.38 7.75 9.96
CA GLU A 500 25.22 8.45 9.00
C GLU A 500 25.29 9.95 9.31
N LYS A 501 26.51 10.51 9.26
CA LYS A 501 26.73 11.96 9.38
C LYS A 501 26.53 12.63 8.04
N VAL A 502 25.61 13.58 8.00
CA VAL A 502 25.28 14.35 6.79
C VAL A 502 25.48 15.84 7.02
N THR A 503 25.84 16.54 5.95
CA THR A 503 25.88 18.00 5.95
C THR A 503 24.50 18.52 5.59
N VAL A 504 23.94 19.39 6.44
CA VAL A 504 22.68 20.08 6.20
C VAL A 504 22.98 21.57 5.98
N ASP A 505 22.55 22.06 4.84
CA ASP A 505 22.62 23.48 4.51
C ASP A 505 21.38 24.20 5.04
N TYR A 506 21.56 25.41 5.60
CA TYR A 506 20.47 26.24 6.02
C TYR A 506 20.70 27.71 5.68
N THR A 507 19.64 28.42 5.37
CA THR A 507 19.67 29.83 5.00
C THR A 507 18.32 30.48 5.29
N LEU A 508 18.25 31.81 5.21
CA LEU A 508 16.97 32.50 5.26
C LEU A 508 16.16 32.20 3.99
N ARG A 509 14.85 32.04 4.14
CA ARG A 509 13.94 31.73 3.02
C ARG A 509 14.07 32.73 1.84
N LYS A 510 14.36 33.99 2.09
CA LYS A 510 14.58 35.00 1.04
C LYS A 510 15.73 34.67 0.08
N ASN A 511 16.67 33.83 0.52
CA ASN A 511 17.81 33.36 -0.28
C ASN A 511 17.51 32.10 -1.11
N VAL A 512 16.28 31.56 -1.00
CA VAL A 512 15.84 30.35 -1.71
C VAL A 512 14.94 30.77 -2.86
N SER A 513 15.26 30.32 -4.09
CA SER A 513 14.53 30.65 -5.29
C SER A 513 14.24 29.41 -6.13
N LYS A 514 13.20 29.48 -6.94
CA LYS A 514 12.83 28.41 -7.87
C LYS A 514 13.12 28.87 -9.31
N PRO A 515 13.98 28.16 -10.06
CA PRO A 515 14.19 28.43 -11.47
C PRO A 515 12.88 28.27 -12.28
N ASN A 516 12.75 29.09 -13.35
CA ASN A 516 11.61 28.97 -14.24
C ASN A 516 11.55 27.57 -14.87
N GLY A 517 10.37 26.93 -14.80
CA GLY A 517 10.15 25.59 -15.35
C GLY A 517 10.69 24.46 -14.49
N ALA A 518 11.31 24.74 -13.34
CA ALA A 518 11.80 23.71 -12.42
C ALA A 518 10.64 22.88 -11.84
N LYS A 519 10.92 21.60 -11.61
CA LYS A 519 9.97 20.65 -11.02
C LYS A 519 9.64 21.01 -9.56
N PRO A 520 8.51 20.52 -9.02
CA PRO A 520 8.22 20.68 -7.59
C PRO A 520 9.37 20.14 -6.73
N GLY A 521 9.66 20.82 -5.62
CA GLY A 521 10.74 20.49 -4.70
C GLY A 521 12.15 20.92 -5.14
N PHE A 522 12.34 21.32 -6.40
CA PHE A 522 13.65 21.80 -6.87
C PHE A 522 13.84 23.28 -6.58
N VAL A 523 14.92 23.63 -5.91
CA VAL A 523 15.29 25.01 -5.55
C VAL A 523 16.78 25.27 -5.76
N ILE A 524 17.14 26.53 -5.92
CA ILE A 524 18.51 27.04 -5.80
C ILE A 524 18.56 28.01 -4.63
N TYR A 525 19.64 27.99 -3.88
CA TYR A 525 19.82 28.83 -2.70
C TYR A 525 21.24 29.38 -2.63
N VAL A 526 21.38 30.48 -1.93
CA VAL A 526 22.64 31.21 -1.74
C VAL A 526 22.78 31.61 -0.27
N ASN A 527 23.97 32.07 0.10
CA ASN A 527 24.30 32.54 1.46
C ASN A 527 23.97 31.51 2.56
N GLN A 528 24.11 30.22 2.21
CA GLN A 528 23.90 29.13 3.15
C GLN A 528 25.01 29.01 4.17
N LYS A 529 24.67 28.56 5.36
CA LYS A 529 25.55 27.97 6.36
C LYS A 529 25.33 26.47 6.38
N SER A 530 26.32 25.72 6.83
CA SER A 530 26.24 24.26 6.88
C SER A 530 26.48 23.78 8.30
N VAL A 531 25.74 22.74 8.70
CA VAL A 531 25.94 22.01 9.96
C VAL A 531 26.00 20.52 9.66
N VAL A 532 26.89 19.81 10.36
CA VAL A 532 27.00 18.35 10.25
C VAL A 532 26.21 17.72 11.40
N VAL A 533 25.26 16.88 11.06
CA VAL A 533 24.43 16.16 12.03
C VAL A 533 24.39 14.67 11.69
N GLU A 534 24.18 13.86 12.70
CA GLU A 534 23.94 12.42 12.54
C GLU A 534 22.44 12.19 12.33
N LYS A 535 22.08 11.30 11.38
CA LYS A 535 20.68 10.86 11.21
C LYS A 535 20.28 9.96 12.38
N VAL A 536 19.34 10.42 13.18
CA VAL A 536 18.80 9.72 14.35
C VAL A 536 17.33 9.39 14.16
N GLU A 537 16.78 8.51 15.00
CA GLU A 537 15.33 8.22 15.02
C GLU A 537 14.53 9.45 15.42
N LEU A 538 13.28 9.58 14.92
CA LEU A 538 12.43 10.75 15.15
C LEU A 538 12.16 11.01 16.65
N GLU A 539 12.08 9.96 17.45
CA GLU A 539 11.87 10.01 18.90
C GLU A 539 13.03 10.68 19.68
N LYS A 540 14.20 10.80 19.03
CA LYS A 540 15.39 11.43 19.60
C LYS A 540 15.59 12.90 19.15
N ILE A 541 14.73 13.40 18.27
CA ILE A 541 14.68 14.77 17.78
C ILE A 541 13.66 15.58 18.57
#